data_69752581058e2a5dd19b19ff80e65529
#
_entry.id   69752581058e2a5dd19b19ff80e65529
#
_cell.length_a   1.000
_cell.length_b   1.000
_cell.length_c   1.000
_cell.angle_alpha   90.00
_cell.angle_beta   90.00
_cell.angle_gamma   90.00
#
_symmetry.space_group_name_H-M   'P 1'
#
loop_
_entity.id
_entity.type
_entity.pdbx_description
1 polymer ?
#
loop_
_entity_poly.entity_id
_entity_poly.type
_entity_poly.pdbx_seq_one_letter_code
_entity_poly.pdbx_strand_id
1 'polypeptide(L)'
;TPNLPDATATLEGVSLTSGSRKNFARACVEGMLRNLVSAAKIMENSGVSVERIVLIGGASTNPAVQQIAQEMFSAPVEIIAPGEYVALGASRQAEHVYRSAQTDSP
;
A
#
# COMPACT_ATOMS: atom_id res chain seq x y z
N THR A 1 9.09 -9.49 2.40
CA THR A 1 9.51 -8.66 1.26
C THR A 1 10.27 -9.49 0.24
N PRO A 2 10.21 -9.18 -1.07
CA PRO A 2 10.91 -9.96 -2.10
C PRO A 2 12.42 -10.08 -1.86
N ASN A 3 13.03 -9.09 -1.23
CA ASN A 3 14.47 -9.05 -0.96
C ASN A 3 14.88 -9.79 0.33
N LEU A 4 13.93 -10.17 1.17
CA LEU A 4 14.14 -10.86 2.43
C LEU A 4 13.07 -11.95 2.60
N PRO A 5 13.16 -13.06 1.83
CA PRO A 5 12.12 -14.08 1.80
C PRO A 5 11.93 -14.80 3.15
N ASP A 6 12.99 -14.88 3.95
CA ASP A 6 12.98 -15.54 5.26
C ASP A 6 12.68 -14.58 6.43
N ALA A 7 12.33 -13.33 6.14
CA ALA A 7 12.01 -12.35 7.16
C ALA A 7 10.73 -12.74 7.92
N THR A 8 10.82 -12.70 9.24
CA THR A 8 9.71 -12.98 10.17
C THR A 8 9.16 -11.69 10.78
N ALA A 9 7.90 -11.73 11.20
CA ALA A 9 7.32 -10.64 11.97
C ALA A 9 7.65 -10.81 13.46
N THR A 10 7.83 -9.69 14.15
CA THR A 10 8.03 -9.64 15.60
C THR A 10 6.91 -8.82 16.22
N LEU A 11 6.39 -9.28 17.36
CA LEU A 11 5.40 -8.57 18.16
C LEU A 11 6.01 -8.29 19.54
N GLU A 12 6.07 -7.03 19.92
CA GLU A 12 6.69 -6.57 21.16
C GLU A 12 5.70 -5.77 22.02
N GLY A 13 6.00 -5.62 23.30
CA GLY A 13 5.22 -4.78 24.23
C GLY A 13 3.85 -5.34 24.59
N VAL A 14 3.62 -6.64 24.46
CA VAL A 14 2.37 -7.29 24.85
C VAL A 14 2.27 -7.34 26.37
N SER A 15 1.17 -6.82 26.92
CA SER A 15 0.84 -6.86 28.35
C SER A 15 -0.46 -7.62 28.59
N LEU A 16 -0.80 -7.89 29.85
CA LEU A 16 -2.07 -8.51 30.20
C LEU A 16 -3.28 -7.68 29.76
N THR A 17 -3.14 -6.36 29.67
CA THR A 17 -4.21 -5.45 29.25
C THR A 17 -4.27 -5.27 27.73
N SER A 18 -3.14 -5.39 27.02
CA SER A 18 -3.07 -5.21 25.57
C SER A 18 -3.16 -6.52 24.77
N GLY A 19 -2.97 -7.67 25.40
CA GLY A 19 -2.91 -8.99 24.78
C GLY A 19 -4.27 -9.56 24.37
N SER A 20 -5.07 -8.83 23.62
CA SER A 20 -6.35 -9.29 23.08
C SER A 20 -6.28 -9.65 21.60
N ARG A 21 -7.15 -10.56 21.13
CA ARG A 21 -7.26 -10.92 19.71
C ARG A 21 -7.46 -9.69 18.81
N LYS A 22 -8.27 -8.74 19.28
CA LYS A 22 -8.56 -7.49 18.57
C LYS A 22 -7.29 -6.65 18.37
N ASN A 23 -6.51 -6.49 19.44
CA ASN A 23 -5.27 -5.72 19.37
C ASN A 23 -4.21 -6.44 18.54
N PHE A 24 -4.12 -7.75 18.58
CA PHE A 24 -3.25 -8.52 17.68
C PHE A 24 -3.61 -8.32 16.21
N ALA A 25 -4.89 -8.45 15.87
CA ALA A 25 -5.35 -8.25 14.50
C ALA A 25 -5.04 -6.83 14.00
N ARG A 26 -5.28 -5.82 14.83
CA ARG A 26 -4.95 -4.43 14.53
C ARG A 26 -3.44 -4.23 14.33
N ALA A 27 -2.62 -4.77 15.22
CA ALA A 27 -1.16 -4.67 15.13
C ALA A 27 -0.62 -5.29 13.83
N CYS A 28 -1.19 -6.40 13.37
CA CYS A 28 -0.82 -7.01 12.08
C CYS A 28 -1.12 -6.07 10.90
N VAL A 29 -2.31 -5.46 10.88
CA VAL A 29 -2.70 -4.51 9.82
C VAL A 29 -1.83 -3.25 9.87
N GLU A 30 -1.61 -2.68 11.05
CA GLU A 30 -0.74 -1.52 11.22
C GLU A 30 0.70 -1.82 10.80
N GLY A 31 1.24 -3.00 11.14
CA GLY A 31 2.57 -3.43 10.74
C GLY A 31 2.73 -3.52 9.22
N MET A 32 1.72 -4.05 8.53
CA MET A 32 1.69 -4.12 7.06
C MET A 32 1.63 -2.72 6.44
N LEU A 33 0.76 -1.84 6.94
CA LEU A 33 0.59 -0.48 6.42
C LEU A 33 1.77 0.43 6.74
N ARG A 34 2.49 0.19 7.83
CA ARG A 34 3.63 1.02 8.28
C ARG A 34 4.72 1.17 7.22
N ASN A 35 4.99 0.12 6.47
CA ASN A 35 5.95 0.19 5.36
C ASN A 35 5.50 1.17 4.27
N LEU A 36 4.21 1.18 3.95
CA LEU A 36 3.62 2.09 2.96
C LEU A 36 3.61 3.54 3.46
N VAL A 37 3.27 3.75 4.74
CA VAL A 37 3.34 5.07 5.38
C VAL A 37 4.78 5.60 5.37
N SER A 38 5.76 4.74 5.66
CA SER A 38 7.18 5.12 5.62
C SER A 38 7.62 5.51 4.20
N ALA A 39 7.16 4.78 3.19
CA ALA A 39 7.44 5.10 1.79
C ALA A 39 6.86 6.47 1.40
N ALA A 40 5.61 6.76 1.78
CA ALA A 40 4.99 8.07 1.56
C ALA A 40 5.80 9.20 2.21
N LYS A 41 6.25 9.03 3.45
CA LYS A 41 7.11 9.99 4.15
C LYS A 41 8.46 10.23 3.47
N ILE A 42 9.07 9.18 2.93
CA ILE A 42 10.32 9.32 2.16
C ILE A 42 10.09 10.19 0.92
N MET A 43 8.98 10.00 0.21
CA MET A 43 8.62 10.83 -0.94
C MET A 43 8.41 12.29 -0.53
N GLU A 44 7.67 12.55 0.55
CA GLU A 44 7.46 13.90 1.10
C GLU A 44 8.79 14.57 1.47
N ASN A 45 9.68 13.85 2.15
CA ASN A 45 11.02 14.35 2.52
C ASN A 45 11.91 14.63 1.29
N SER A 46 11.62 14.01 0.15
CA SER A 46 12.30 14.26 -1.12
C SER A 46 11.68 15.41 -1.92
N GLY A 47 10.72 16.15 -1.34
CA GLY A 47 10.08 17.31 -1.94
C GLY A 47 8.86 16.96 -2.81
N VAL A 48 8.39 15.71 -2.81
CA VAL A 48 7.16 15.31 -3.51
C VAL A 48 5.96 15.52 -2.59
N SER A 49 4.99 16.33 -3.03
CA SER A 49 3.73 16.48 -2.29
C SER A 49 2.84 15.25 -2.49
N VAL A 50 2.51 14.57 -1.40
CA VAL A 50 1.55 13.46 -1.41
C VAL A 50 0.17 14.02 -1.12
N GLU A 51 -0.63 14.28 -2.15
CA GLU A 51 -1.95 14.91 -2.02
C GLU A 51 -3.05 13.91 -1.65
N ARG A 52 -2.90 12.65 -2.02
CA ARG A 52 -3.86 11.58 -1.74
C ARG A 52 -3.21 10.21 -1.76
N ILE A 53 -3.79 9.27 -1.03
CA ILE A 53 -3.45 7.84 -1.03
C ILE A 53 -4.63 7.08 -1.63
N VAL A 54 -4.38 6.26 -2.63
CA VAL A 54 -5.40 5.39 -3.23
C VAL A 54 -5.13 3.95 -2.82
N LEU A 55 -6.07 3.33 -2.12
CA LEU A 55 -5.98 1.93 -1.72
C LEU A 55 -6.49 1.03 -2.85
N ILE A 56 -5.63 0.12 -3.31
CA ILE A 56 -5.95 -0.90 -4.32
C ILE A 56 -5.57 -2.30 -3.82
N GLY A 57 -6.06 -3.32 -4.52
CA GLY A 57 -5.79 -4.72 -4.20
C GLY A 57 -6.83 -5.34 -3.27
N GLY A 58 -6.75 -6.65 -3.06
CA GLY A 58 -7.77 -7.41 -2.33
C GLY A 58 -7.99 -6.94 -0.89
N ALA A 59 -6.94 -6.56 -0.17
CA ALA A 59 -7.03 -6.08 1.20
C ALA A 59 -7.75 -4.73 1.32
N SER A 60 -7.79 -3.92 0.25
CA SER A 60 -8.46 -2.61 0.25
C SER A 60 -9.98 -2.69 0.41
N THR A 61 -10.56 -3.86 0.20
CA THR A 61 -12.00 -4.09 0.38
C THR A 61 -12.40 -4.32 1.85
N ASN A 62 -11.43 -4.57 2.73
CA ASN A 62 -11.68 -4.83 4.15
C ASN A 62 -11.89 -3.50 4.91
N PRO A 63 -13.06 -3.28 5.56
CA PRO A 63 -13.36 -2.04 6.27
C PRO A 63 -12.37 -1.70 7.39
N ALA A 64 -11.83 -2.70 8.07
CA ALA A 64 -10.83 -2.47 9.13
C ALA A 64 -9.50 -1.95 8.54
N VAL A 65 -9.07 -2.48 7.38
CA VAL A 65 -7.88 -1.98 6.68
C VAL A 65 -8.10 -0.54 6.22
N GLN A 66 -9.28 -0.22 5.68
CA GLN A 66 -9.65 1.13 5.26
C GLN A 66 -9.59 2.12 6.42
N GLN A 67 -10.22 1.77 7.55
CA GLN A 67 -10.23 2.61 8.74
C GLN A 67 -8.81 2.84 9.28
N ILE A 68 -8.02 1.79 9.44
CA ILE A 68 -6.66 1.89 9.98
C ILE A 68 -5.77 2.70 9.00
N ALA A 69 -5.93 2.53 7.70
CA ALA A 69 -5.21 3.34 6.73
C ALA A 69 -5.54 4.83 6.85
N GLN A 70 -6.82 5.20 7.00
CA GLN A 70 -7.24 6.58 7.22
C GLN A 70 -6.64 7.19 8.49
N GLU A 71 -6.42 6.38 9.53
CA GLU A 71 -5.78 6.82 10.78
C GLU A 71 -4.26 6.96 10.67
N MET A 72 -3.61 6.19 9.77
CA MET A 72 -2.14 6.11 9.69
C MET A 72 -1.51 7.05 8.67
N PHE A 73 -2.19 7.35 7.58
CA PHE A 73 -1.68 8.25 6.55
C PHE A 73 -1.99 9.70 6.87
N SER A 74 -1.05 10.59 6.57
CA SER A 74 -1.22 12.04 6.71
C SER A 74 -2.10 12.65 5.61
N ALA A 75 -2.03 12.08 4.40
CA ALA A 75 -2.84 12.50 3.26
C ALA A 75 -4.20 11.75 3.24
N PRO A 76 -5.25 12.34 2.64
CA PRO A 76 -6.54 11.70 2.51
C PRO A 76 -6.46 10.34 1.81
N VAL A 77 -7.12 9.34 2.38
CA VAL A 77 -7.20 7.98 1.81
C VAL A 77 -8.47 7.84 1.00
N GLU A 78 -8.32 7.58 -0.29
CA GLU A 78 -9.40 7.33 -1.23
C GLU A 78 -9.56 5.83 -1.44
N ILE A 79 -10.79 5.35 -1.33
CA ILE A 79 -11.16 3.96 -1.56
C ILE A 79 -11.91 3.91 -2.88
N ILE A 80 -11.32 3.24 -3.86
CA ILE A 80 -11.91 3.10 -5.20
C ILE A 80 -12.56 1.74 -5.36
N ALA A 81 -13.42 1.61 -6.37
CA ALA A 81 -14.07 0.34 -6.69
C ALA A 81 -13.03 -0.77 -6.92
N PRO A 82 -13.30 -2.00 -6.47
CA PRO A 82 -12.40 -3.13 -6.73
C PRO A 82 -12.14 -3.33 -8.23
N GLY A 83 -10.89 -3.62 -8.58
CA GLY A 83 -10.50 -3.84 -9.98
C GLY A 83 -9.05 -4.30 -10.10
N GLU A 84 -8.71 -4.83 -11.26
CA GLU A 84 -7.36 -5.33 -11.58
C GLU A 84 -6.45 -4.20 -12.07
N TYR A 85 -6.26 -3.18 -11.23
CA TYR A 85 -5.54 -1.95 -11.58
C TYR A 85 -4.08 -2.17 -11.98
N VAL A 86 -3.40 -3.14 -11.36
CA VAL A 86 -2.02 -3.49 -11.69
C VAL A 86 -1.94 -4.09 -13.10
N ALA A 87 -2.83 -5.03 -13.42
CA ALA A 87 -2.91 -5.62 -14.75
C ALA A 87 -3.29 -4.58 -15.81
N LEU A 88 -4.24 -3.70 -15.51
CA LEU A 88 -4.62 -2.59 -16.39
C LEU A 88 -3.45 -1.63 -16.63
N GLY A 89 -2.69 -1.30 -15.60
CA GLY A 89 -1.48 -0.47 -15.72
C GLY A 89 -0.43 -1.12 -16.59
N ALA A 90 -0.16 -2.40 -16.39
CA ALA A 90 0.79 -3.17 -17.19
C ALA A 90 0.37 -3.24 -18.68
N SER A 91 -0.92 -3.45 -18.96
CA SER A 91 -1.43 -3.49 -20.34
C SER A 91 -1.30 -2.13 -21.05
N ARG A 92 -1.58 -1.04 -20.35
CA ARG A 92 -1.38 0.32 -20.89
C ARG A 92 0.09 0.63 -21.18
N GLN A 93 0.98 0.18 -20.29
CA GLN A 93 2.41 0.34 -20.50
C GLN A 93 2.88 -0.44 -21.74
N ALA A 94 2.43 -1.68 -21.90
CA ALA A 94 2.75 -2.50 -23.06
C ALA A 94 2.23 -1.87 -24.37
N GLU A 95 1.01 -1.36 -24.36
CA GLU A 95 0.43 -0.63 -25.50
C GLU A 95 1.26 0.61 -25.87
N HIS A 96 1.66 1.39 -24.87
CA HIS A 96 2.48 2.58 -25.09
C HIS A 96 3.81 2.23 -25.75
N VAL A 97 4.52 1.22 -25.25
CA VAL A 97 5.80 0.76 -25.83
C VAL A 97 5.61 0.26 -27.25
N TYR A 98 4.56 -0.52 -27.51
CA TYR A 98 4.26 -1.03 -28.84
C TYR A 98 3.99 0.10 -29.85
N ARG A 99 3.20 1.10 -29.50
CA ARG A 99 2.90 2.25 -30.35
C ARG A 99 4.14 3.11 -30.62
N SER A 100 4.97 3.35 -29.62
CA SER A 100 6.21 4.12 -29.76
C SER A 100 7.19 3.43 -30.72
N ALA A 101 7.31 2.11 -30.66
CA ALA A 101 8.16 1.34 -31.56
C ALA A 101 7.70 1.37 -33.02
N GLN A 102 6.40 1.61 -33.28
CA GLN A 102 5.87 1.75 -34.68
C GLN A 102 6.11 3.13 -35.28
N THR A 103 6.18 4.18 -34.41
CA THR A 103 6.43 5.56 -34.88
C THR A 103 7.90 5.82 -35.20
N ASP A 104 8.82 5.04 -34.64
CA ASP A 104 10.26 5.12 -34.88
C ASP A 104 10.77 4.22 -36.00
N SER A 105 9.88 3.51 -36.70
CA SER A 105 10.24 2.77 -37.93
C SER A 105 10.23 3.70 -39.13
N PRO A 106 11.36 3.77 -39.90
CA PRO A 106 11.51 4.64 -41.07
C PRO A 106 10.58 4.25 -42.20
#